data_c222fd514313c0fd3443de1d451377dd
#
_entry.id   c222fd514313c0fd3443de1d451377dd
#
_cell.length_a   1.000
_cell.length_b   1.000
_cell.length_c   1.000
_cell.angle_alpha   90.00
_cell.angle_beta   90.00
_cell.angle_gamma   90.00
#
_symmetry.space_group_name_H-M   'P 1'
#
loop_
_entity.id
_entity.type
_entity.pdbx_description
1 polymer ?
#
loop_
_entity_poly.entity_id
_entity_poly.type
_entity_poly.pdbx_seq_one_letter_code
_entity_poly.pdbx_strand_id
1 'polypeptide(L)'
;MTKQRELVHRILCEYGHLTAEQIFTFAKQEMPEIAFATIYNNLKRLCDAGIIRRVRVSEGADFYDRNCEPHDHLICERCGKIVDMIPGGLKRTIEHICCSSITRYELNAFYICESCLNSENTQEDVK
;
A
#
# COMPACT_ATOMS: atom_id res chain seq x y z
N MET A 1 -22.86 -6.85 1.43
CA MET A 1 -21.92 -5.71 1.41
C MET A 1 -22.65 -4.48 0.85
N THR A 2 -22.42 -3.32 1.41
CA THR A 2 -23.05 -2.08 0.90
C THR A 2 -22.43 -1.68 -0.43
N LYS A 3 -23.13 -0.83 -1.19
CA LYS A 3 -22.62 -0.32 -2.47
C LYS A 3 -21.31 0.43 -2.31
N GLN A 4 -21.18 1.23 -1.25
CA GLN A 4 -19.94 1.98 -0.98
C GLN A 4 -18.78 1.03 -0.69
N ARG A 5 -19.03 -0.03 0.08
CA ARG A 5 -17.99 -1.01 0.43
C ARG A 5 -17.55 -1.80 -0.78
N GLU A 6 -18.50 -2.21 -1.62
CA GLU A 6 -18.18 -2.89 -2.88
C GLU A 6 -17.33 -2.00 -3.78
N LEU A 7 -17.67 -0.71 -3.87
CA LEU A 7 -16.91 0.23 -4.67
C LEU A 7 -15.46 0.36 -4.16
N VAL A 8 -15.30 0.54 -2.86
CA VAL A 8 -13.96 0.66 -2.25
C VAL A 8 -13.13 -0.59 -2.51
N HIS A 9 -13.72 -1.75 -2.31
CA HIS A 9 -13.05 -3.03 -2.53
C HIS A 9 -12.67 -3.22 -4.00
N ARG A 10 -13.59 -2.91 -4.91
CA ARG A 10 -13.34 -3.03 -6.35
C ARG A 10 -12.18 -2.13 -6.81
N ILE A 11 -12.17 -0.89 -6.34
CA ILE A 11 -11.09 0.05 -6.67
C ILE A 11 -9.75 -0.49 -6.18
N LEU A 12 -9.71 -0.97 -4.95
CA LEU A 12 -8.48 -1.50 -4.39
C LEU A 12 -8.01 -2.77 -5.13
N CYS A 13 -8.95 -3.64 -5.51
CA CYS A 13 -8.63 -4.85 -6.29
C CYS A 13 -8.04 -4.50 -7.66
N GLU A 14 -8.52 -3.44 -8.28
CA GLU A 14 -8.04 -3.01 -9.60
C GLU A 14 -6.60 -2.52 -9.55
N TYR A 15 -6.24 -1.74 -8.52
CA TYR A 15 -4.91 -1.11 -8.43
C TYR A 15 -3.94 -1.88 -7.55
N GLY A 16 -4.43 -2.75 -6.69
CA GLY A 16 -3.60 -3.57 -5.81
C GLY A 16 -3.34 -2.96 -4.44
N HIS A 17 -2.79 -1.76 -4.41
CA HIS A 17 -2.56 -1.01 -3.18
C HIS A 17 -2.71 0.48 -3.44
N LEU A 18 -3.38 1.17 -2.51
CA LEU A 18 -3.68 2.60 -2.59
C LEU A 18 -3.77 3.18 -1.19
N THR A 19 -3.52 4.48 -1.07
CA THR A 19 -3.86 5.23 0.14
C THR A 19 -5.36 5.50 0.17
N ALA A 20 -5.89 5.85 1.34
CA ALA A 20 -7.30 6.22 1.47
C ALA A 20 -7.65 7.42 0.59
N GLU A 21 -6.75 8.37 0.46
CA GLU A 21 -6.95 9.55 -0.39
C GLU A 21 -7.05 9.19 -1.86
N GLN A 22 -6.21 8.28 -2.33
CA GLN A 22 -6.26 7.80 -3.70
C GLN A 22 -7.58 7.08 -3.98
N ILE A 23 -8.00 6.22 -3.05
CA ILE A 23 -9.28 5.52 -3.16
C ILE A 23 -10.42 6.52 -3.23
N PHE A 24 -10.40 7.54 -2.38
CA PHE A 24 -11.40 8.60 -2.36
C PHE A 24 -11.48 9.33 -3.72
N THR A 25 -10.34 9.65 -4.30
CA THR A 25 -10.29 10.31 -5.61
C THR A 25 -10.98 9.47 -6.68
N PHE A 26 -10.69 8.17 -6.72
CA PHE A 26 -11.35 7.26 -7.67
C PHE A 26 -12.83 7.09 -7.37
N ALA A 27 -13.18 6.95 -6.09
CA ALA A 27 -14.57 6.74 -5.69
C ALA A 27 -15.47 7.93 -6.05
N LYS A 28 -14.96 9.14 -5.92
CA LYS A 28 -15.70 10.36 -6.28
C LYS A 28 -16.06 10.42 -7.76
N GLN A 29 -15.31 9.77 -8.61
CA GLN A 29 -15.62 9.71 -10.04
C GLN A 29 -16.91 8.93 -10.31
N GLU A 30 -17.20 7.91 -9.49
CA GLU A 30 -18.39 7.08 -9.64
C GLU A 30 -19.52 7.49 -8.70
N MET A 31 -19.17 8.01 -7.52
CA MET A 31 -20.14 8.50 -6.52
C MET A 31 -19.70 9.90 -6.06
N PRO A 32 -20.08 10.96 -6.80
CA PRO A 32 -19.62 12.33 -6.49
C PRO A 32 -19.97 12.82 -5.08
N GLU A 33 -21.00 12.26 -4.48
CA GLU A 33 -21.47 12.66 -3.16
C GLU A 33 -20.81 11.88 -2.01
N ILE A 34 -19.94 10.92 -2.32
CA ILE A 34 -19.32 10.10 -1.28
C ILE A 34 -18.39 10.95 -0.42
N ALA A 35 -18.47 10.77 0.91
CA ALA A 35 -17.63 11.50 1.85
C ALA A 35 -16.35 10.70 2.14
N PHE A 36 -15.27 11.42 2.46
CA PHE A 36 -14.00 10.77 2.83
C PHE A 36 -14.17 9.85 4.03
N ALA A 37 -14.98 10.28 5.03
CA ALA A 37 -15.23 9.45 6.20
C ALA A 37 -15.85 8.10 5.84
N THR A 38 -16.71 8.07 4.82
CA THR A 38 -17.31 6.83 4.32
C THR A 38 -16.26 5.88 3.77
N ILE A 39 -15.30 6.41 3.01
CA ILE A 39 -14.17 5.64 2.49
C ILE A 39 -13.40 5.02 3.65
N TYR A 40 -13.02 5.84 4.62
CA TYR A 40 -12.21 5.39 5.75
C TYR A 40 -12.92 4.33 6.58
N ASN A 41 -14.22 4.52 6.85
CA ASN A 41 -15.02 3.56 7.61
C ASN A 41 -15.15 2.22 6.90
N ASN A 42 -15.32 2.24 5.58
CA ASN A 42 -15.41 1.00 4.80
C ASN A 42 -14.07 0.28 4.71
N LEU A 43 -12.96 1.02 4.59
CA LEU A 43 -11.62 0.43 4.63
C LEU A 43 -11.38 -0.27 5.97
N LYS A 44 -11.77 0.38 7.07
CA LYS A 44 -11.63 -0.22 8.40
C LYS A 44 -12.42 -1.53 8.51
N ARG A 45 -13.67 -1.54 8.03
CA ARG A 45 -14.50 -2.74 8.06
C ARG A 45 -13.92 -3.86 7.22
N LEU A 46 -13.36 -3.55 6.05
CA LEU A 46 -12.72 -4.54 5.20
C LEU A 46 -11.46 -5.11 5.85
N CYS A 47 -10.68 -4.28 6.52
CA CYS A 47 -9.53 -4.74 7.28
C CYS A 47 -9.94 -5.64 8.45
N ASP A 48 -10.95 -5.23 9.22
CA ASP A 48 -11.44 -6.02 10.36
C ASP A 48 -11.98 -7.37 9.91
N ALA A 49 -12.56 -7.44 8.72
CA ALA A 49 -13.07 -8.69 8.14
C ALA A 49 -11.96 -9.55 7.52
N GLY A 50 -10.72 -9.06 7.47
CA GLY A 50 -9.61 -9.80 6.86
C GLY A 50 -9.63 -9.86 5.35
N ILE A 51 -10.40 -8.98 4.70
CA ILE A 51 -10.52 -8.96 3.24
C ILE A 51 -9.39 -8.16 2.60
N ILE A 52 -8.96 -7.08 3.26
CA ILE A 52 -7.83 -6.26 2.85
C ILE A 52 -6.87 -6.06 4.02
N ARG A 53 -5.71 -5.50 3.74
CA ARG A 53 -4.68 -5.25 4.74
C ARG A 53 -4.27 -3.78 4.74
N ARG A 54 -4.12 -3.21 5.93
CA ARG A 54 -3.55 -1.87 6.09
C ARG A 54 -2.05 -1.99 6.32
N VAL A 55 -1.28 -1.23 5.55
CA VAL A 55 0.18 -1.16 5.69
C VAL A 55 0.56 0.22 6.21
N ARG A 56 1.19 0.25 7.36
CA ARG A 56 1.63 1.48 8.00
C ARG A 56 3.04 1.82 7.55
N VAL A 57 3.22 3.08 7.17
CA VAL A 57 4.51 3.61 6.74
C VAL A 57 4.93 4.66 7.75
N SER A 58 6.18 4.62 8.22
CA SER A 58 6.67 5.51 9.27
C SER A 58 6.63 6.99 8.87
N GLU A 59 6.76 7.27 7.57
CA GLU A 59 6.66 8.63 7.04
C GLU A 59 5.70 8.61 5.87
N GLY A 60 4.68 9.45 5.93
CA GLY A 60 3.66 9.54 4.90
C GLY A 60 2.37 8.82 5.26
N ALA A 61 1.46 8.74 4.32
CA ALA A 61 0.15 8.15 4.52
C ALA A 61 0.22 6.62 4.46
N ASP A 62 -0.53 5.98 5.35
CA ASP A 62 -0.72 4.53 5.29
C ASP A 62 -1.40 4.16 3.98
N PHE A 63 -1.11 2.97 3.49
CA PHE A 63 -1.82 2.46 2.33
C PHE A 63 -2.52 1.14 2.65
N TYR A 64 -3.44 0.76 1.78
CA TYR A 64 -4.24 -0.44 1.91
C TYR A 64 -3.91 -1.37 0.76
N ASP A 65 -3.88 -2.66 1.05
CA ASP A 65 -3.51 -3.69 0.10
C ASP A 65 -4.64 -4.70 -0.03
N ARG A 66 -5.00 -5.05 -1.27
CA ARG A 66 -6.01 -6.08 -1.54
C ARG A 66 -5.57 -7.47 -1.06
N ASN A 67 -4.28 -7.68 -0.93
CA ASN A 67 -3.72 -8.96 -0.53
C ASN A 67 -3.53 -8.99 0.99
N CYS A 68 -4.26 -9.87 1.66
CA CYS A 68 -4.17 -10.05 3.11
C CYS A 68 -2.98 -10.89 3.53
N GLU A 69 -2.37 -11.63 2.61
CA GLU A 69 -1.18 -12.39 2.93
C GLU A 69 0.00 -11.45 3.05
N PRO A 70 0.83 -11.60 4.10
CA PRO A 70 2.00 -10.74 4.26
C PRO A 70 2.94 -10.86 3.07
N HIS A 71 3.33 -9.72 2.53
CA HIS A 71 4.34 -9.64 1.48
C HIS A 71 5.11 -8.34 1.65
N ASP A 72 6.30 -8.29 1.11
CA ASP A 72 7.20 -7.16 1.27
C ASP A 72 6.92 -6.11 0.20
N HIS A 73 7.16 -4.85 0.55
CA HIS A 73 6.94 -3.73 -0.37
C HIS A 73 8.22 -2.94 -0.59
N LEU A 74 8.35 -2.41 -1.80
CA LEU A 74 9.40 -1.48 -2.18
C LEU A 74 8.73 -0.15 -2.51
N ILE A 75 9.10 0.90 -1.81
CA ILE A 75 8.43 2.20 -1.89
C ILE A 75 9.40 3.26 -2.38
N CYS A 76 9.03 3.96 -3.47
CA CYS A 76 9.83 5.08 -3.95
C CYS A 76 9.65 6.27 -3.01
N GLU A 77 10.75 6.78 -2.47
CA GLU A 77 10.74 7.92 -1.55
C GLU A 77 10.28 9.22 -2.20
N ARG A 78 10.39 9.32 -3.52
CA ARG A 78 10.08 10.54 -4.25
C ARG A 78 8.64 10.61 -4.74
N CYS A 79 8.20 9.57 -5.45
CA CYS A 79 6.87 9.59 -6.07
C CYS A 79 5.85 8.71 -5.35
N GLY A 80 6.26 7.92 -4.35
CA GLY A 80 5.36 7.06 -3.61
C GLY A 80 4.97 5.78 -4.32
N LYS A 81 5.56 5.49 -5.50
CA LYS A 81 5.28 4.24 -6.22
C LYS A 81 5.55 3.05 -5.33
N ILE A 82 4.62 2.09 -5.30
CA ILE A 82 4.72 0.88 -4.50
C ILE A 82 4.84 -0.31 -5.43
N VAL A 83 5.84 -1.15 -5.18
CA VAL A 83 6.06 -2.39 -5.92
C VAL A 83 6.10 -3.54 -4.92
N ASP A 84 5.37 -4.61 -5.21
CA ASP A 84 5.40 -5.81 -4.39
C ASP A 84 6.71 -6.56 -4.65
N MET A 85 7.39 -6.93 -3.57
CA MET A 85 8.56 -7.80 -3.67
C MET A 85 8.12 -9.24 -3.59
N ILE A 86 8.93 -10.14 -4.13
CA ILE A 86 8.65 -11.58 -4.10
C ILE A 86 8.62 -12.03 -2.64
N PRO A 87 7.52 -12.65 -2.18
CA PRO A 87 7.40 -13.06 -0.79
C PRO A 87 8.33 -14.25 -0.47
N GLY A 88 8.76 -14.32 0.77
CA GLY A 88 9.04 -15.58 1.38
C GLY A 88 10.37 -15.92 1.95
N GLY A 89 11.48 -15.41 1.60
CA GLY A 89 12.77 -15.85 2.17
C GLY A 89 13.12 -15.22 3.50
N LEU A 90 12.63 -14.02 3.72
CA LEU A 90 13.07 -13.20 4.83
C LEU A 90 12.57 -13.70 6.20
N LYS A 91 11.40 -14.29 6.23
CA LYS A 91 10.86 -14.84 7.48
C LYS A 91 11.79 -15.87 8.09
N ARG A 92 12.29 -16.81 7.29
CA ARG A 92 13.24 -17.83 7.75
C ARG A 92 14.55 -17.21 8.22
N THR A 93 15.03 -16.19 7.50
CA THR A 93 16.24 -15.47 7.87
C THR A 93 16.09 -14.81 9.23
N ILE A 94 14.98 -14.11 9.45
CA ILE A 94 14.69 -13.45 10.71
C ILE A 94 14.59 -14.48 11.84
N GLU A 95 13.88 -15.57 11.63
CA GLU A 95 13.72 -16.62 12.62
C GLU A 95 15.05 -17.27 13.00
N HIS A 96 15.92 -17.44 12.02
CA HIS A 96 17.25 -17.99 12.26
C HIS A 96 18.11 -17.04 13.12
N ILE A 97 18.07 -15.74 12.82
CA ILE A 97 18.82 -14.74 13.59
C ILE A 97 18.30 -14.63 15.01
N CYS A 98 16.98 -14.62 15.18
CA CYS A 98 16.34 -14.46 16.49
C CYS A 98 16.29 -15.76 17.31
N CYS A 99 16.54 -16.90 16.67
CA CYS A 99 16.39 -18.24 17.29
C CYS A 99 14.97 -18.47 17.83
N SER A 100 13.98 -17.90 17.18
CA SER A 100 12.57 -17.99 17.60
C SER A 100 11.65 -18.01 16.38
N SER A 101 10.50 -18.66 16.51
CA SER A 101 9.44 -18.53 15.52
C SER A 101 8.78 -17.17 15.65
N ILE A 102 8.56 -16.50 14.53
CA ILE A 102 7.84 -15.23 14.51
C ILE A 102 6.46 -15.45 13.91
N THR A 103 5.48 -14.68 14.38
CA THR A 103 4.11 -14.79 13.88
C THR A 103 3.94 -14.06 12.56
N ARG A 104 4.62 -12.92 12.42
CA ARG A 104 4.61 -12.12 11.19
C ARG A 104 5.74 -11.11 11.22
N TYR A 105 6.02 -10.53 10.05
CA TYR A 105 6.88 -9.36 9.95
C TYR A 105 6.31 -8.43 8.88
N GLU A 106 6.77 -7.19 8.90
CA GLU A 106 6.45 -6.22 7.85
C GLU A 106 7.75 -5.61 7.36
N LEU A 107 7.96 -5.60 6.06
CA LEU A 107 9.13 -5.01 5.45
C LEU A 107 8.71 -3.99 4.41
N ASN A 108 9.16 -2.76 4.61
CA ASN A 108 9.00 -1.70 3.63
C ASN A 108 10.39 -1.18 3.33
N ALA A 109 10.88 -1.46 2.13
CA ALA A 109 12.16 -0.95 1.68
C ALA A 109 11.93 0.31 0.87
N PHE A 110 12.77 1.30 1.07
CA PHE A 110 12.64 2.60 0.41
C PHE A 110 13.75 2.76 -0.61
N TYR A 111 13.40 3.28 -1.78
CA TYR A 111 14.33 3.45 -2.88
C TYR A 111 13.91 4.67 -3.71
N ILE A 112 14.67 4.98 -4.73
CA ILE A 112 14.28 6.00 -5.71
C ILE A 112 14.07 5.27 -7.02
N CYS A 113 12.85 5.30 -7.56
CA CYS A 113 12.53 4.55 -8.76
C CYS A 113 13.25 5.12 -9.99
N GLU A 114 13.35 4.31 -11.03
CA GLU A 114 14.09 4.67 -12.23
C GLU A 114 13.63 5.99 -12.83
N SER A 115 12.32 6.21 -12.90
CA SER A 115 11.77 7.46 -13.40
C SER A 115 12.23 8.67 -12.61
N CYS A 116 12.25 8.56 -11.27
CA CYS A 116 12.71 9.65 -10.41
C CYS A 116 14.22 9.86 -10.51
N LEU A 117 14.99 8.79 -10.61
CA LEU A 117 16.44 8.87 -10.82
C LEU A 117 16.77 9.57 -12.12
N ASN A 118 16.06 9.23 -13.18
CA ASN A 118 16.27 9.88 -14.49
C ASN A 118 15.95 11.37 -14.44
N SER A 119 14.90 11.76 -13.73
CA SER A 119 14.55 13.16 -13.54
C SER A 119 15.64 13.90 -12.76
N GLU A 120 16.20 13.29 -11.72
CA GLU A 120 17.28 13.89 -10.94
C GLU A 120 18.56 14.01 -11.74
N ASN A 121 18.92 12.98 -12.49
CA ASN A 121 20.10 13.00 -13.35
C ASN A 121 19.98 14.10 -14.41
N THR A 122 18.77 14.29 -14.97
CA THR A 122 18.52 15.37 -15.93
C THR A 122 18.73 16.73 -15.28
N GLN A 123 18.30 16.90 -14.02
CA GLN A 123 18.52 18.14 -13.27
C GLN A 123 20.00 18.38 -12.97
N GLU A 124 20.74 17.34 -12.66
CA GLU A 124 22.17 17.46 -12.42
C GLU A 124 22.93 17.82 -13.69
N ASP A 125 22.51 17.27 -14.84
CA ASP A 125 23.14 17.54 -16.11
C ASP A 125 22.95 19.00 -16.56
N VAL A 126 21.95 19.68 -16.05
CA VAL A 126 21.66 21.09 -16.35
C VAL A 126 22.59 22.03 -15.58
N LYS A 127 23.21 21.53 -14.53
CA LYS A 127 24.17 22.31 -13.77
C LYS A 127 25.56 22.26 -14.41
#